data_27c1ce9427560ba4abbbec3833bb9236
#
_entry.id   27c1ce9427560ba4abbbec3833bb9236
#
_cell.length_a   1.000
_cell.length_b   1.000
_cell.length_c   1.000
_cell.angle_alpha   90.00
_cell.angle_beta   90.00
_cell.angle_gamma   90.00
#
_symmetry.space_group_name_H-M   'P 1'
#
loop_
_entity.id
_entity.type
_entity.pdbx_description
1 polymer ?
#
loop_
_entity_poly.entity_id
_entity_poly.type
_entity_poly.pdbx_seq_one_letter_code
_entity_poly.pdbx_strand_id
1 'polypeptide(L)'
;KLGTQEWGRTKTRVRSAVKNIAKDLVQLYAARQREEGFCYGEDTIWQKEFEETFPFDETDDQLEAIEAVKHDMESNKIMDRLICGDVGYGKTEVAIRAAFKAAQESKQVVFLVPTTILAQQHYNNFVQRMKDYPVRVDLLCRFRTAAEQKKTLEDLKKGLVDIVIGTHRVLSKDVQFKDLGLLIIDEEQRFGVTHKEKIKKLRENIDVLTLTATPIPRTLH
;
A
#
# COMPACT_ATOMS: atom_id res chain seq x y z
N LYS A 1 -51.39 12.15 3.69
CA LYS A 1 -50.95 11.92 2.28
C LYS A 1 -49.72 12.72 1.83
N LEU A 2 -49.11 13.55 2.68
CA LEU A 2 -47.89 14.31 2.35
C LEU A 2 -46.58 13.50 2.47
N GLY A 3 -46.54 12.43 3.27
CA GLY A 3 -45.31 11.66 3.51
C GLY A 3 -44.87 10.74 2.36
N THR A 4 -45.79 10.36 1.47
CA THR A 4 -45.46 9.39 0.39
C THR A 4 -44.73 10.00 -0.80
N GLN A 5 -45.00 11.29 -1.10
CA GLN A 5 -44.31 11.99 -2.19
C GLN A 5 -42.87 12.39 -1.80
N GLU A 6 -42.70 12.82 -0.57
CA GLU A 6 -41.39 13.19 -0.02
C GLU A 6 -40.46 11.99 0.10
N TRP A 7 -41.00 10.87 0.56
CA TRP A 7 -40.30 9.60 0.63
C TRP A 7 -39.88 9.09 -0.76
N GLY A 8 -40.79 9.20 -1.75
CA GLY A 8 -40.49 8.85 -3.15
C GLY A 8 -39.35 9.69 -3.74
N ARG A 9 -39.36 10.99 -3.48
CA ARG A 9 -38.29 11.93 -3.93
C ARG A 9 -36.94 11.60 -3.26
N THR A 10 -36.94 11.35 -1.96
CA THR A 10 -35.74 10.98 -1.21
C THR A 10 -35.16 9.67 -1.72
N LYS A 11 -36.01 8.65 -1.95
CA LYS A 11 -35.59 7.36 -2.49
C LYS A 11 -34.99 7.47 -3.89
N THR A 12 -35.55 8.30 -4.75
CA THR A 12 -35.03 8.57 -6.08
C THR A 12 -33.68 9.29 -6.02
N ARG A 13 -33.56 10.29 -5.13
CA ARG A 13 -32.33 11.05 -4.94
C ARG A 13 -31.19 10.17 -4.43
N VAL A 14 -31.47 9.28 -3.47
CA VAL A 14 -30.48 8.32 -2.94
C VAL A 14 -30.04 7.32 -4.02
N ARG A 15 -31.00 6.79 -4.78
CA ARG A 15 -30.68 5.87 -5.89
C ARG A 15 -29.82 6.52 -6.96
N SER A 16 -30.12 7.77 -7.30
CA SER A 16 -29.34 8.55 -8.27
C SER A 16 -27.91 8.80 -7.75
N ALA A 17 -27.76 9.17 -6.48
CA ALA A 17 -26.47 9.38 -5.85
C ALA A 17 -25.63 8.10 -5.82
N VAL A 18 -26.21 6.97 -5.44
CA VAL A 18 -25.53 5.66 -5.42
C VAL A 18 -25.14 5.24 -6.83
N LYS A 19 -25.99 5.47 -7.83
CA LYS A 19 -25.69 5.16 -9.23
C LYS A 19 -24.53 6.01 -9.76
N ASN A 20 -24.48 7.27 -9.39
CA ASN A 20 -23.37 8.15 -9.78
C ASN A 20 -22.05 7.73 -9.14
N ILE A 21 -22.04 7.39 -7.85
CA ILE A 21 -20.87 6.88 -7.14
C ILE A 21 -20.36 5.59 -7.80
N ALA A 22 -21.25 4.65 -8.11
CA ALA A 22 -20.89 3.41 -8.79
C ALA A 22 -20.30 3.68 -10.18
N LYS A 23 -20.88 4.62 -10.93
CA LYS A 23 -20.37 5.02 -12.24
C LYS A 23 -18.98 5.64 -12.15
N ASP A 24 -18.76 6.52 -11.17
CA ASP A 24 -17.48 7.17 -10.95
C ASP A 24 -16.40 6.16 -10.55
N LEU A 25 -16.73 5.17 -9.69
CA LEU A 25 -15.83 4.07 -9.32
C LEU A 25 -15.46 3.20 -10.51
N VAL A 26 -16.43 2.85 -11.36
CA VAL A 26 -16.18 2.06 -12.58
C VAL A 26 -15.30 2.83 -13.54
N GLN A 27 -15.54 4.13 -13.72
CA GLN A 27 -14.70 4.97 -14.58
C GLN A 27 -13.29 5.11 -14.05
N LEU A 28 -13.12 5.31 -12.74
CA LEU A 28 -11.82 5.38 -12.09
C LEU A 28 -11.04 4.07 -12.25
N TYR A 29 -11.72 2.94 -12.03
CA TYR A 29 -11.14 1.61 -12.20
C TYR A 29 -10.74 1.34 -13.65
N ALA A 30 -11.61 1.68 -14.61
CA ALA A 30 -11.31 1.55 -16.03
C ALA A 30 -10.18 2.47 -16.49
N ALA A 31 -10.10 3.69 -15.95
CA ALA A 31 -8.99 4.61 -16.20
C ALA A 31 -7.67 4.04 -15.68
N ARG A 32 -7.66 3.50 -14.46
CA ARG A 32 -6.48 2.85 -13.88
C ARG A 32 -6.00 1.65 -14.69
N GLN A 33 -6.92 0.86 -15.25
CA GLN A 33 -6.55 -0.28 -16.10
C GLN A 33 -5.98 0.14 -17.45
N ARG A 34 -6.24 1.35 -17.91
CA ARG A 34 -5.73 1.88 -19.18
C ARG A 34 -4.39 2.59 -19.03
N GLU A 35 -4.07 3.04 -17.82
CA GLU A 35 -2.79 3.69 -17.55
C GLU A 35 -1.67 2.65 -17.50
N GLU A 36 -0.61 2.91 -18.23
CA GLU A 36 0.59 2.11 -18.15
C GLU A 36 1.32 2.43 -16.86
N GLY A 37 1.55 1.39 -16.06
CA GLY A 37 2.37 1.48 -14.85
C GLY A 37 3.85 1.29 -15.17
N PHE A 38 4.69 1.53 -14.18
CA PHE A 38 6.10 1.16 -14.25
C PHE A 38 6.23 -0.36 -14.30
N CYS A 39 6.98 -0.86 -15.26
CA CYS A 39 7.22 -2.29 -15.45
C CYS A 39 8.56 -2.66 -14.80
N TYR A 40 8.51 -3.37 -13.67
CA TYR A 40 9.72 -3.86 -13.01
C TYR A 40 10.33 -5.01 -13.81
N GLY A 41 11.66 -5.13 -13.77
CA GLY A 41 12.36 -6.25 -14.38
C GLY A 41 12.18 -7.56 -13.61
N GLU A 42 12.64 -8.65 -14.21
CA GLU A 42 12.68 -9.95 -13.55
C GLU A 42 13.55 -9.91 -12.29
N ASP A 43 13.38 -10.90 -11.41
CA ASP A 43 14.16 -11.01 -10.19
C ASP A 43 15.66 -11.05 -10.49
N THR A 44 16.39 -10.16 -9.81
CA THR A 44 17.85 -10.13 -9.84
C THR A 44 18.44 -11.21 -8.92
N ILE A 45 19.75 -11.43 -9.03
CA ILE A 45 20.49 -12.28 -8.08
C ILE A 45 20.33 -11.75 -6.64
N TRP A 46 20.30 -10.44 -6.45
CA TRP A 46 20.09 -9.77 -5.17
C TRP A 46 18.74 -10.10 -4.56
N GLN A 47 17.69 -10.12 -5.39
CA GLN A 47 16.34 -10.50 -4.94
C GLN A 47 16.32 -11.95 -4.46
N LYS A 48 16.92 -12.86 -5.21
CA LYS A 48 16.99 -14.29 -4.85
C LYS A 48 17.76 -14.51 -3.55
N GLU A 49 18.92 -13.88 -3.42
CA GLU A 49 19.73 -13.92 -2.21
C GLU A 49 18.97 -13.36 -1.00
N PHE A 50 18.31 -12.22 -1.15
CA PHE A 50 17.50 -11.62 -0.12
C PHE A 50 16.37 -12.54 0.35
N GLU A 51 15.66 -13.18 -0.56
CA GLU A 51 14.58 -14.11 -0.24
C GLU A 51 15.06 -15.35 0.48
N GLU A 52 16.28 -15.83 0.17
CA GLU A 52 16.92 -16.97 0.86
C GLU A 52 17.28 -16.64 2.31
N THR A 53 17.43 -15.37 2.68
CA THR A 53 17.70 -14.97 4.07
C THR A 53 16.46 -15.05 4.98
N PHE A 54 15.29 -15.34 4.43
CA PHE A 54 14.08 -15.53 5.22
C PHE A 54 14.25 -16.76 6.13
N PRO A 55 14.12 -16.58 7.47
CA PRO A 55 14.53 -17.64 8.42
C PRO A 55 13.50 -18.75 8.59
N PHE A 56 12.39 -18.69 7.89
CA PHE A 56 11.29 -19.65 7.97
C PHE A 56 11.03 -20.28 6.60
N ASP A 57 10.34 -21.41 6.59
CA ASP A 57 9.84 -22.00 5.35
C ASP A 57 8.58 -21.27 4.90
N GLU A 58 8.51 -20.93 3.62
CA GLU A 58 7.33 -20.33 3.04
C GLU A 58 6.19 -21.35 2.94
N THR A 59 4.98 -20.94 3.27
CA THR A 59 3.78 -21.72 2.99
C THR A 59 3.45 -21.65 1.49
N ASP A 60 2.65 -22.60 1.00
CA ASP A 60 2.20 -22.58 -0.40
C ASP A 60 1.41 -21.31 -0.72
N ASP A 61 0.57 -20.86 0.21
CA ASP A 61 -0.22 -19.61 0.07
C ASP A 61 0.69 -18.38 0.00
N GLN A 62 1.76 -18.34 0.80
CA GLN A 62 2.76 -17.27 0.73
C GLN A 62 3.47 -17.23 -0.62
N LEU A 63 3.91 -18.37 -1.10
CA LEU A 63 4.61 -18.47 -2.40
C LEU A 63 3.68 -18.04 -3.54
N GLU A 64 2.42 -18.45 -3.51
CA GLU A 64 1.42 -18.05 -4.49
C GLU A 64 1.19 -16.53 -4.47
N ALA A 65 1.06 -15.95 -3.28
CA ALA A 65 0.90 -14.51 -3.11
C ALA A 65 2.14 -13.73 -3.60
N ILE A 66 3.33 -14.19 -3.27
CA ILE A 66 4.59 -13.59 -3.71
C ILE A 66 4.70 -13.61 -5.24
N GLU A 67 4.43 -14.73 -5.87
CA GLU A 67 4.46 -14.87 -7.33
C GLU A 67 3.43 -13.97 -8.01
N ALA A 68 2.22 -13.89 -7.47
CA ALA A 68 1.17 -13.03 -8.00
C ALA A 68 1.55 -11.54 -7.93
N VAL A 69 2.13 -11.10 -6.83
CA VAL A 69 2.60 -9.70 -6.66
C VAL A 69 3.74 -9.40 -7.64
N LYS A 70 4.71 -10.27 -7.77
CA LYS A 70 5.82 -10.11 -8.72
C LYS A 70 5.33 -10.05 -10.15
N HIS A 71 4.39 -10.92 -10.51
CA HIS A 71 3.79 -10.92 -11.84
C HIS A 71 3.10 -9.59 -12.15
N ASP A 72 2.35 -9.06 -11.20
CA ASP A 72 1.71 -7.75 -11.35
C ASP A 72 2.74 -6.63 -11.50
N MET A 73 3.80 -6.62 -10.69
CA MET A 73 4.84 -5.60 -10.74
C MET A 73 5.64 -5.66 -12.04
N GLU A 74 5.86 -6.83 -12.59
CA GLU A 74 6.57 -7.07 -13.85
C GLU A 74 5.70 -6.81 -15.09
N SER A 75 4.39 -6.64 -14.91
CA SER A 75 3.47 -6.26 -15.98
C SER A 75 3.47 -4.74 -16.22
N ASN A 76 2.97 -4.31 -17.36
CA ASN A 76 2.80 -2.89 -17.67
C ASN A 76 1.51 -2.27 -17.08
N LYS A 77 0.71 -3.07 -16.38
CA LYS A 77 -0.51 -2.60 -15.69
C LYS A 77 -0.20 -2.20 -14.27
N ILE A 78 -0.90 -1.17 -13.80
CA ILE A 78 -0.81 -0.73 -12.41
C ILE A 78 -1.40 -1.82 -11.51
N MET A 79 -0.61 -2.31 -10.54
CA MET A 79 -1.06 -3.29 -9.56
C MET A 79 -2.06 -2.68 -8.59
N ASP A 80 -3.14 -3.39 -8.33
CA ASP A 80 -4.08 -3.12 -7.24
C ASP A 80 -4.50 -4.47 -6.65
N ARG A 81 -3.68 -4.99 -5.75
CA ARG A 81 -3.82 -6.35 -5.21
C ARG A 81 -4.10 -6.34 -3.73
N LEU A 82 -5.06 -7.17 -3.34
CA LEU A 82 -5.41 -7.42 -1.95
C LEU A 82 -4.89 -8.81 -1.54
N ILE A 83 -4.13 -8.84 -0.45
CA ILE A 83 -3.70 -10.08 0.19
C ILE A 83 -4.47 -10.26 1.49
N CYS A 84 -5.26 -11.32 1.56
CA CYS A 84 -5.98 -11.74 2.78
C CYS A 84 -5.24 -12.89 3.45
N GLY A 85 -5.16 -12.87 4.77
CA GLY A 85 -4.57 -13.97 5.54
C GLY A 85 -4.69 -13.72 7.03
N ASP A 86 -4.56 -14.78 7.80
CA ASP A 86 -4.62 -14.70 9.26
C ASP A 86 -3.47 -13.85 9.85
N VAL A 87 -3.72 -13.27 11.02
CA VAL A 87 -2.72 -12.49 11.76
C VAL A 87 -1.50 -13.35 12.05
N GLY A 88 -0.32 -12.87 11.67
CA GLY A 88 0.96 -13.53 11.96
C GLY A 88 1.49 -14.46 10.87
N TYR A 89 0.77 -14.70 9.79
CA TYR A 89 1.19 -15.61 8.72
C TYR A 89 1.64 -14.87 7.45
N GLY A 90 2.88 -14.40 7.47
CA GLY A 90 3.64 -14.17 6.24
C GLY A 90 3.16 -13.10 5.27
N LYS A 91 2.10 -12.36 5.56
CA LYS A 91 1.70 -11.19 4.74
C LYS A 91 2.79 -10.13 4.74
N THR A 92 3.43 -9.93 5.88
CA THR A 92 4.55 -8.98 6.00
C THR A 92 5.72 -9.39 5.10
N GLU A 93 6.02 -10.67 4.99
CA GLU A 93 7.09 -11.15 4.10
C GLU A 93 6.77 -10.88 2.63
N VAL A 94 5.53 -11.03 2.21
CA VAL A 94 5.09 -10.64 0.86
C VAL A 94 5.36 -9.14 0.62
N ALA A 95 5.01 -8.31 1.58
CA ALA A 95 5.26 -6.87 1.51
C ALA A 95 6.75 -6.53 1.49
N ILE A 96 7.56 -7.20 2.32
CA ILE A 96 9.02 -7.01 2.37
C ILE A 96 9.65 -7.33 1.02
N ARG A 97 9.29 -8.44 0.40
CA ARG A 97 9.82 -8.85 -0.91
C ARG A 97 9.42 -7.90 -2.03
N ALA A 98 8.18 -7.42 -2.01
CA ALA A 98 7.72 -6.41 -2.96
C ALA A 98 8.46 -5.08 -2.79
N ALA A 99 8.64 -4.64 -1.55
CA ALA A 99 9.36 -3.40 -1.24
C ALA A 99 10.83 -3.47 -1.67
N PHE A 100 11.50 -4.59 -1.41
CA PHE A 100 12.87 -4.82 -1.85
C PHE A 100 12.99 -4.78 -3.38
N LYS A 101 12.06 -5.42 -4.08
CA LYS A 101 12.00 -5.41 -5.54
C LYS A 101 11.86 -3.98 -6.10
N ALA A 102 10.99 -3.19 -5.52
CA ALA A 102 10.79 -1.79 -5.93
C ALA A 102 12.03 -0.93 -5.64
N ALA A 103 12.62 -1.07 -4.47
CA ALA A 103 13.80 -0.30 -4.05
C ALA A 103 15.02 -0.54 -4.95
N GLN A 104 15.21 -1.75 -5.45
CA GLN A 104 16.30 -2.08 -6.37
C GLN A 104 16.27 -1.26 -7.66
N GLU A 105 15.09 -0.85 -8.11
CA GLU A 105 14.90 -0.03 -9.30
C GLU A 105 14.72 1.46 -8.98
N SER A 106 15.18 1.87 -7.81
CA SER A 106 15.15 3.25 -7.32
C SER A 106 13.73 3.83 -7.18
N LYS A 107 12.71 2.96 -7.06
CA LYS A 107 11.37 3.38 -6.72
C LYS A 107 11.21 3.45 -5.21
N GLN A 108 10.61 4.53 -4.74
CA GLN A 108 10.32 4.68 -3.31
C GLN A 108 9.06 3.90 -2.94
N VAL A 109 9.05 3.42 -1.70
CA VAL A 109 7.97 2.60 -1.15
C VAL A 109 7.41 3.24 0.11
N VAL A 110 6.10 3.31 0.21
CA VAL A 110 5.37 3.68 1.44
C VAL A 110 4.72 2.44 2.01
N PHE A 111 4.97 2.17 3.27
CA PHE A 111 4.23 1.18 4.04
C PHE A 111 3.38 1.88 5.10
N LEU A 112 2.09 1.98 4.83
CA LEU A 112 1.11 2.69 5.64
C LEU A 112 0.43 1.73 6.61
N VAL A 113 0.50 2.04 7.90
CA VAL A 113 -0.08 1.23 8.97
C VAL A 113 -0.97 2.06 9.90
N PRO A 114 -1.98 1.45 10.55
CA PRO A 114 -2.96 2.22 11.31
C PRO A 114 -2.49 2.73 12.66
N THR A 115 -1.48 2.12 13.26
CA THR A 115 -1.01 2.49 14.61
C THR A 115 0.50 2.65 14.68
N THR A 116 0.96 3.48 15.63
CA THR A 116 2.38 3.71 15.88
C THR A 116 3.11 2.46 16.37
N ILE A 117 2.44 1.60 17.12
CA ILE A 117 3.01 0.33 17.60
C ILE A 117 3.28 -0.60 16.41
N LEU A 118 2.33 -0.74 15.51
CA LEU A 118 2.51 -1.53 14.29
C LEU A 118 3.59 -0.95 13.39
N ALA A 119 3.64 0.38 13.25
CA ALA A 119 4.67 1.05 12.47
C ALA A 119 6.08 0.73 13.02
N GLN A 120 6.25 0.78 14.34
CA GLN A 120 7.53 0.47 14.98
C GLN A 120 7.91 -1.02 14.78
N GLN A 121 6.96 -1.93 14.93
CA GLN A 121 7.19 -3.36 14.71
C GLN A 121 7.61 -3.66 13.27
N HIS A 122 6.90 -3.11 12.29
CA HIS A 122 7.25 -3.28 10.89
C HIS A 122 8.58 -2.63 10.55
N TYR A 123 8.84 -1.45 11.08
CA TYR A 123 10.13 -0.78 10.90
C TYR A 123 11.30 -1.65 11.38
N ASN A 124 11.20 -2.19 12.58
CA ASN A 124 12.23 -3.06 13.14
C ASN A 124 12.45 -4.30 12.27
N ASN A 125 11.38 -4.89 11.78
CA ASN A 125 11.42 -6.07 10.93
C ASN A 125 12.07 -5.77 9.56
N PHE A 126 11.68 -4.66 8.93
CA PHE A 126 12.28 -4.23 7.66
C PHE A 126 13.77 -3.92 7.81
N VAL A 127 14.15 -3.17 8.83
CA VAL A 127 15.55 -2.83 9.11
C VAL A 127 16.38 -4.11 9.30
N GLN A 128 15.89 -5.05 10.08
CA GLN A 128 16.59 -6.32 10.34
C GLN A 128 16.77 -7.13 9.05
N ARG A 129 15.73 -7.21 8.23
CA ARG A 129 15.76 -7.97 6.98
C ARG A 129 16.67 -7.33 5.92
N MET A 130 16.79 -6.02 5.91
CA MET A 130 17.49 -5.25 4.88
C MET A 130 18.86 -4.72 5.32
N LYS A 131 19.33 -5.09 6.50
CA LYS A 131 20.57 -4.55 7.11
C LYS A 131 21.83 -4.74 6.26
N ASP A 132 21.90 -5.80 5.47
CA ASP A 132 23.08 -6.14 4.65
C ASP A 132 22.96 -5.61 3.20
N TYR A 133 21.94 -4.82 2.92
CA TYR A 133 21.66 -4.27 1.60
C TYR A 133 21.64 -2.74 1.63
N PRO A 134 21.98 -2.08 0.52
CA PRO A 134 21.99 -0.62 0.44
C PRO A 134 20.56 -0.04 0.29
N VAL A 135 19.67 -0.43 1.17
CA VAL A 135 18.28 0.01 1.21
C VAL A 135 18.05 0.77 2.50
N ARG A 136 17.69 2.04 2.40
CA ARG A 136 17.38 2.88 3.54
C ARG A 136 15.91 2.82 3.89
N VAL A 137 15.63 2.40 5.14
CA VAL A 137 14.29 2.32 5.71
C VAL A 137 14.17 3.38 6.81
N ASP A 138 13.19 4.25 6.71
CA ASP A 138 12.88 5.26 7.73
C ASP A 138 11.48 5.05 8.30
N LEU A 139 11.31 5.49 9.56
CA LEU A 139 10.03 5.50 10.26
C LEU A 139 9.49 6.93 10.32
N LEU A 140 8.22 7.13 9.98
CA LEU A 140 7.57 8.42 10.05
C LEU A 140 6.26 8.33 10.84
N CYS A 141 6.32 8.71 12.12
CA CYS A 141 5.18 8.75 13.02
C CYS A 141 5.42 9.82 14.09
N ARG A 142 4.41 10.15 14.88
CA ARG A 142 4.50 11.21 15.89
C ARG A 142 5.45 10.93 17.05
N PHE A 143 5.90 9.69 17.26
CA PHE A 143 6.90 9.38 18.30
C PHE A 143 8.33 9.77 17.89
N ARG A 144 8.53 10.07 16.63
CA ARG A 144 9.81 10.60 16.16
C ARG A 144 9.93 12.07 16.55
N THR A 145 11.13 12.50 16.89
CA THR A 145 11.38 13.92 17.17
C THR A 145 11.12 14.79 15.93
N ALA A 146 10.88 16.07 16.14
CA ALA A 146 10.70 17.02 15.04
C ALA A 146 11.92 17.06 14.11
N ALA A 147 13.13 16.99 14.67
CA ALA A 147 14.38 16.96 13.89
C ALA A 147 14.50 15.69 13.04
N GLU A 148 14.17 14.53 13.61
CA GLU A 148 14.17 13.26 12.89
C GLU A 148 13.14 13.25 11.77
N GLN A 149 11.92 13.73 12.01
CA GLN A 149 10.88 13.85 11.00
C GLN A 149 11.32 14.79 9.88
N LYS A 150 11.89 15.94 10.20
CA LYS A 150 12.40 16.88 9.21
C LYS A 150 13.46 16.25 8.31
N LYS A 151 14.40 15.51 8.90
CA LYS A 151 15.47 14.82 8.17
C LYS A 151 14.87 13.77 7.22
N THR A 152 13.93 12.97 7.68
CA THR A 152 13.23 11.98 6.85
C THR A 152 12.48 12.65 5.70
N LEU A 153 11.77 13.75 5.93
CA LEU A 153 11.04 14.48 4.91
C LEU A 153 11.97 15.06 3.82
N GLU A 154 13.09 15.66 4.23
CA GLU A 154 14.09 16.18 3.31
C GLU A 154 14.67 15.06 2.44
N ASP A 155 15.00 13.94 3.05
CA ASP A 155 15.62 12.80 2.36
C ASP A 155 14.62 12.02 1.47
N LEU A 156 13.34 11.97 1.83
CA LEU A 156 12.29 11.46 0.97
C LEU A 156 12.18 12.26 -0.33
N LYS A 157 12.18 13.57 -0.21
CA LYS A 157 12.10 14.48 -1.36
C LYS A 157 13.31 14.34 -2.29
N LYS A 158 14.48 14.05 -1.74
CA LYS A 158 15.72 13.84 -2.50
C LYS A 158 15.84 12.44 -3.08
N GLY A 159 14.97 11.51 -2.69
CA GLY A 159 15.04 10.11 -3.09
C GLY A 159 16.08 9.29 -2.32
N LEU A 160 16.56 9.78 -1.18
CA LEU A 160 17.56 9.11 -0.34
C LEU A 160 16.95 8.08 0.59
N VAL A 161 15.65 8.17 0.89
CA VAL A 161 14.90 7.16 1.63
C VAL A 161 14.21 6.26 0.61
N ASP A 162 14.50 4.96 0.68
CA ASP A 162 13.93 3.96 -0.23
C ASP A 162 12.56 3.48 0.25
N ILE A 163 12.43 3.21 1.54
CA ILE A 163 11.21 2.71 2.15
C ILE A 163 10.88 3.56 3.37
N VAL A 164 9.69 4.13 3.41
CA VAL A 164 9.17 4.80 4.61
C VAL A 164 8.00 4.02 5.17
N ILE A 165 8.09 3.71 6.46
CA ILE A 165 7.02 3.05 7.20
C ILE A 165 6.42 4.08 8.14
N GLY A 166 5.11 4.22 8.13
CA GLY A 166 4.48 5.22 8.99
C GLY A 166 2.98 5.06 9.12
N THR A 167 2.44 5.90 9.98
CA THR A 167 1.01 6.05 10.20
C THR A 167 0.45 7.13 9.27
N HIS A 168 -0.76 7.63 9.57
CA HIS A 168 -1.36 8.74 8.84
C HIS A 168 -0.44 9.97 8.68
N ARG A 169 0.64 10.08 9.47
CA ARG A 169 1.64 11.14 9.32
C ARG A 169 2.25 11.16 7.92
N VAL A 170 2.39 10.01 7.28
CA VAL A 170 2.90 9.90 5.91
C VAL A 170 1.98 10.58 4.89
N LEU A 171 0.69 10.72 5.22
CA LEU A 171 -0.32 11.34 4.35
C LEU A 171 -0.37 12.86 4.46
N SER A 172 0.46 13.47 5.31
CA SER A 172 0.48 14.92 5.51
C SER A 172 1.02 15.64 4.28
N LYS A 173 0.59 16.88 4.09
CA LYS A 173 0.90 17.69 2.90
C LYS A 173 2.40 17.99 2.71
N ASP A 174 3.18 17.95 3.79
CA ASP A 174 4.62 18.21 3.78
C ASP A 174 5.44 17.02 3.31
N VAL A 175 4.81 15.86 3.11
CA VAL A 175 5.47 14.65 2.63
C VAL A 175 5.50 14.65 1.10
N GLN A 176 6.70 14.65 0.54
CA GLN A 176 6.93 14.63 -0.90
C GLN A 176 7.93 13.54 -1.24
N PHE A 177 7.71 12.86 -2.36
CA PHE A 177 8.57 11.79 -2.86
C PHE A 177 9.23 12.23 -4.16
N LYS A 178 10.45 11.75 -4.38
CA LYS A 178 11.11 11.94 -5.67
C LYS A 178 10.51 11.01 -6.74
N ASP A 179 10.31 9.75 -6.40
CA ASP A 179 9.79 8.74 -7.32
C ASP A 179 9.10 7.61 -6.55
N LEU A 180 7.86 7.85 -6.13
CA LEU A 180 7.06 6.86 -5.45
C LEU A 180 6.53 5.83 -6.44
N GLY A 181 6.82 4.55 -6.20
CA GLY A 181 6.41 3.45 -7.07
C GLY A 181 5.49 2.43 -6.45
N LEU A 182 5.52 2.26 -5.13
CA LEU A 182 4.73 1.24 -4.43
C LEU A 182 4.15 1.79 -3.13
N LEU A 183 2.85 1.60 -2.97
CA LEU A 183 2.12 1.85 -1.72
C LEU A 183 1.64 0.53 -1.15
N ILE A 184 2.08 0.21 0.05
CA ILE A 184 1.62 -0.95 0.82
C ILE A 184 0.74 -0.42 1.96
N ILE A 185 -0.47 -0.95 2.09
CA ILE A 185 -1.44 -0.53 3.12
C ILE A 185 -1.78 -1.74 3.98
N ASP A 186 -1.55 -1.63 5.27
CA ASP A 186 -1.98 -2.64 6.24
C ASP A 186 -3.31 -2.20 6.88
N GLU A 187 -4.28 -3.10 6.87
CA GLU A 187 -5.60 -2.88 7.52
C GLU A 187 -6.27 -1.55 7.11
N GLU A 188 -6.47 -1.33 5.81
CA GLU A 188 -7.03 -0.10 5.24
C GLU A 188 -8.35 0.31 5.89
N GLN A 189 -9.20 -0.65 6.28
CA GLN A 189 -10.49 -0.41 6.92
C GLN A 189 -10.38 0.30 8.27
N ARG A 190 -9.22 0.30 8.92
CA ARG A 190 -8.98 0.98 10.20
C ARG A 190 -8.69 2.47 10.06
N PHE A 191 -8.49 2.96 8.83
CA PHE A 191 -8.32 4.38 8.58
C PHE A 191 -9.66 5.11 8.51
N GLY A 192 -9.70 6.33 9.04
CA GLY A 192 -10.90 7.19 8.97
C GLY A 192 -11.14 7.74 7.56
N VAL A 193 -12.31 8.35 7.36
CA VAL A 193 -12.76 8.87 6.06
C VAL A 193 -11.77 9.88 5.46
N THR A 194 -11.29 10.83 6.26
CA THR A 194 -10.31 11.85 5.81
C THR A 194 -9.01 11.21 5.32
N HIS A 195 -8.52 10.21 6.05
CA HIS A 195 -7.30 9.50 5.66
C HIS A 195 -7.52 8.64 4.40
N LYS A 196 -8.69 8.02 4.26
CA LYS A 196 -9.03 7.24 3.05
C LYS A 196 -9.06 8.10 1.79
N GLU A 197 -9.51 9.34 1.87
CA GLU A 197 -9.46 10.27 0.75
C GLU A 197 -8.02 10.63 0.36
N LYS A 198 -7.15 10.84 1.35
CA LYS A 198 -5.72 11.09 1.12
C LYS A 198 -5.02 9.87 0.52
N ILE A 199 -5.35 8.66 0.99
CA ILE A 199 -4.86 7.39 0.44
C ILE A 199 -5.29 7.26 -1.02
N LYS A 200 -6.55 7.54 -1.33
CA LYS A 200 -7.08 7.50 -2.70
C LYS A 200 -6.28 8.39 -3.65
N LYS A 201 -5.91 9.57 -3.19
CA LYS A 201 -5.08 10.51 -3.96
C LYS A 201 -3.65 10.01 -4.13
N LEU A 202 -3.06 9.45 -3.09
CA LEU A 202 -1.69 8.92 -3.11
C LEU A 202 -1.55 7.70 -4.03
N ARG A 203 -2.59 6.88 -4.13
CA ARG A 203 -2.57 5.63 -4.93
C ARG A 203 -2.78 5.82 -6.43
N GLU A 204 -2.98 7.05 -6.89
CA GLU A 204 -3.07 7.35 -8.32
C GLU A 204 -1.73 7.05 -9.01
N ASN A 205 -1.77 6.31 -10.12
CA ASN A 205 -0.64 6.01 -11.00
C ASN A 205 0.51 5.20 -10.37
N ILE A 206 0.31 4.58 -9.21
CA ILE A 206 1.31 3.73 -8.56
C ILE A 206 0.75 2.36 -8.22
N ASP A 207 1.63 1.38 -8.08
CA ASP A 207 1.25 0.04 -7.61
C ASP A 207 0.79 0.09 -6.16
N VAL A 208 -0.29 -0.63 -5.87
CA VAL A 208 -0.88 -0.72 -4.53
C VAL A 208 -1.01 -2.17 -4.12
N LEU A 209 -0.49 -2.48 -2.94
CA LEU A 209 -0.62 -3.75 -2.27
C LEU A 209 -1.32 -3.55 -0.93
N THR A 210 -2.49 -4.12 -0.77
CA THR A 210 -3.27 -4.02 0.46
C THR A 210 -3.23 -5.34 1.22
N LEU A 211 -2.93 -5.28 2.51
CA LEU A 211 -2.88 -6.43 3.40
C LEU A 211 -4.03 -6.36 4.39
N THR A 212 -4.73 -7.46 4.61
CA THR A 212 -5.80 -7.53 5.61
C THR A 212 -5.89 -8.91 6.26
N ALA A 213 -6.20 -8.92 7.55
CA ALA A 213 -6.55 -10.14 8.28
C ALA A 213 -8.05 -10.44 8.22
N THR A 214 -8.87 -9.45 7.86
CA THR A 214 -10.33 -9.57 7.84
C THR A 214 -10.77 -10.25 6.56
N PRO A 215 -11.46 -11.41 6.62
CA PRO A 215 -12.04 -12.00 5.42
C PRO A 215 -13.10 -11.05 4.84
N ILE A 216 -13.03 -10.84 3.52
CA ILE A 216 -14.05 -10.07 2.81
C ILE A 216 -15.36 -10.87 2.91
N PRO A 217 -16.47 -10.29 3.44
CA PRO A 217 -17.74 -10.96 3.44
C PRO A 217 -18.14 -11.36 2.02
N ARG A 218 -18.41 -12.64 1.79
CA ARG A 218 -18.87 -13.18 0.50
C ARG A 218 -20.29 -12.75 0.14
N THR A 219 -20.75 -11.60 0.57
CA THR A 219 -22.11 -11.10 0.35
C THR A 219 -22.15 -10.00 -0.69
N LEU A 220 -21.60 -10.27 -1.85
CA LEU A 220 -21.91 -9.54 -3.08
C LEU A 220 -22.13 -10.59 -4.17
N HIS A 221 -23.29 -11.23 -4.11
CA HIS A 221 -23.94 -11.86 -5.26
C HIS A 221 -24.89 -10.87 -5.90
#